data_6ce8cbf828904248e5735b9c1da67cc1
#
_entry.id   6ce8cbf828904248e5735b9c1da67cc1
#
_cell.length_a   1.000
_cell.length_b   1.000
_cell.length_c   1.000
_cell.angle_alpha   90.00
_cell.angle_beta   90.00
_cell.angle_gamma   90.00
#
_symmetry.space_group_name_H-M   'P 1'
#
loop_
_entity.id
_entity.type
_entity.pdbx_description
1 polymer ?
#
loop_
_entity_poly.entity_id
_entity_poly.type
_entity_poly.pdbx_seq_one_letter_code
_entity_poly.pdbx_strand_id
1 'polypeptide(L)'
;QAPYQVDATIKPLLPTSNLPAYPSTDAVVAQASYTILLAMFPGEGPFLASKLAEAKNAPIWAGVCVGSDVNAGAKLGAAVAAKVMARAKTDGMGSANNQALTAAMISNSKALGLPNPWISQEIPMRPPMLPNYGAVKTWNFDRSTLELIRPEKPYLEGSAEFNADLEELKSIQANQTRTQAAIANYWADGPGSFTPPGHWHRY
;
A
#
# COMPACT_ATOMS: atom_id res chain seq x y z
N GLN A 1 29.52 -14.74 -12.54
CA GLN A 1 29.96 -15.65 -11.46
C GLN A 1 30.30 -14.82 -10.23
N ALA A 2 30.01 -15.35 -9.04
CA ALA A 2 30.39 -14.69 -7.79
C ALA A 2 31.94 -14.81 -7.58
N PRO A 3 32.58 -13.86 -6.86
CA PRO A 3 34.03 -13.85 -6.66
C PRO A 3 34.58 -15.16 -6.11
N TYR A 4 33.91 -15.76 -5.12
CA TYR A 4 34.34 -17.04 -4.52
C TYR A 4 34.21 -18.25 -5.46
N GLN A 5 33.48 -18.15 -6.57
CA GLN A 5 33.42 -19.19 -7.60
C GLN A 5 34.60 -19.11 -8.58
N VAL A 6 35.23 -17.95 -8.67
CA VAL A 6 36.38 -17.69 -9.54
C VAL A 6 37.68 -17.90 -8.79
N ASP A 7 37.74 -17.48 -7.53
CA ASP A 7 38.89 -17.61 -6.67
C ASP A 7 38.53 -18.28 -5.34
N ALA A 8 39.01 -19.50 -5.15
CA ALA A 8 38.71 -20.32 -3.96
C ALA A 8 39.37 -19.78 -2.66
N THR A 9 40.27 -18.80 -2.74
CA THR A 9 40.85 -18.14 -1.57
C THR A 9 39.84 -17.18 -0.91
N ILE A 10 38.84 -16.70 -1.64
CA ILE A 10 37.78 -15.86 -1.13
C ILE A 10 36.80 -16.74 -0.35
N LYS A 11 36.64 -16.43 0.93
CA LYS A 11 35.70 -17.14 1.83
C LYS A 11 34.49 -16.23 2.12
N PRO A 12 33.30 -16.53 1.56
CA PRO A 12 32.12 -15.74 1.84
C PRO A 12 31.76 -15.78 3.34
N LEU A 13 31.38 -14.63 3.91
CA LEU A 13 30.91 -14.51 5.29
C LEU A 13 29.44 -14.90 5.46
N LEU A 14 28.67 -14.92 4.37
CA LEU A 14 27.24 -15.20 4.35
C LEU A 14 26.96 -16.45 3.49
N PRO A 15 25.80 -17.12 3.72
CA PRO A 15 25.36 -18.19 2.83
C PRO A 15 25.33 -17.73 1.38
N THR A 16 25.86 -18.54 0.48
CA THR A 16 25.93 -18.21 -0.95
C THR A 16 24.64 -18.56 -1.65
N SER A 17 24.21 -17.69 -2.56
CA SER A 17 23.04 -17.91 -3.42
C SER A 17 23.44 -18.62 -4.71
N ASN A 18 22.52 -19.40 -5.29
CA ASN A 18 22.64 -19.95 -6.64
C ASN A 18 22.34 -18.93 -7.75
N LEU A 19 21.94 -17.70 -7.38
CA LEU A 19 21.65 -16.62 -8.31
C LEU A 19 22.97 -15.98 -8.80
N PRO A 20 22.98 -15.41 -10.03
CA PRO A 20 24.12 -14.63 -10.53
C PRO A 20 24.44 -13.45 -9.61
N ALA A 21 25.74 -13.15 -9.41
CA ALA A 21 26.17 -11.98 -8.65
C ALA A 21 25.94 -10.66 -9.40
N TYR A 22 25.84 -10.71 -10.73
CA TYR A 22 25.67 -9.53 -11.58
C TYR A 22 24.28 -9.49 -12.23
N PRO A 23 23.53 -8.36 -12.14
CA PRO A 23 23.78 -7.24 -11.21
C PRO A 23 23.45 -7.63 -9.77
N SER A 24 24.08 -6.97 -8.78
CA SER A 24 23.82 -7.26 -7.37
C SER A 24 22.35 -6.95 -7.00
N THR A 25 21.59 -7.96 -6.60
CA THR A 25 20.19 -7.83 -6.16
C THR A 25 20.08 -6.93 -4.94
N ASP A 26 21.01 -7.05 -3.97
CA ASP A 26 21.02 -6.21 -2.77
C ASP A 26 21.15 -4.73 -3.12
N ALA A 27 22.04 -4.41 -4.08
CA ALA A 27 22.20 -3.04 -4.55
C ALA A 27 20.99 -2.52 -5.34
N VAL A 28 20.29 -3.38 -6.08
CA VAL A 28 19.02 -3.02 -6.75
C VAL A 28 17.99 -2.61 -5.72
N VAL A 29 17.75 -3.46 -4.72
CA VAL A 29 16.73 -3.21 -3.67
C VAL A 29 17.13 -1.98 -2.84
N ALA A 30 18.38 -1.89 -2.38
CA ALA A 30 18.85 -0.77 -1.58
C ALA A 30 18.68 0.58 -2.29
N GLN A 31 19.09 0.65 -3.57
CA GLN A 31 18.96 1.90 -4.34
C GLN A 31 17.52 2.26 -4.65
N ALA A 32 16.68 1.29 -4.99
CA ALA A 32 15.25 1.55 -5.23
C ALA A 32 14.56 2.05 -3.97
N SER A 33 14.79 1.37 -2.82
CA SER A 33 14.26 1.77 -1.53
C SER A 33 14.71 3.17 -1.12
N TYR A 34 16.00 3.47 -1.24
CA TYR A 34 16.55 4.80 -0.97
C TYR A 34 15.84 5.87 -1.78
N THR A 35 15.67 5.66 -3.08
CA THR A 35 15.06 6.65 -3.97
C THR A 35 13.62 6.95 -3.59
N ILE A 36 12.85 5.94 -3.24
CA ILE A 36 11.45 6.08 -2.85
C ILE A 36 11.33 6.70 -1.45
N LEU A 37 12.09 6.20 -0.48
CA LEU A 37 12.08 6.71 0.89
C LEU A 37 12.53 8.17 0.99
N LEU A 38 13.55 8.55 0.20
CA LEU A 38 13.99 9.95 0.14
C LEU A 38 12.89 10.88 -0.40
N ALA A 39 12.10 10.42 -1.36
CA ALA A 39 10.97 11.19 -1.87
C ALA A 39 9.83 11.32 -0.85
N MET A 40 9.62 10.31 -0.01
CA MET A 40 8.60 10.31 1.05
C MET A 40 9.05 11.08 2.29
N PHE A 41 10.33 11.00 2.64
CA PHE A 41 10.93 11.54 3.86
C PHE A 41 12.19 12.36 3.53
N PRO A 42 12.07 13.51 2.87
CA PRO A 42 13.23 14.29 2.42
C PRO A 42 14.11 14.80 3.58
N GLY A 43 13.55 14.97 4.76
CA GLY A 43 14.31 15.35 5.97
C GLY A 43 15.29 14.29 6.46
N GLU A 44 15.08 13.02 6.09
CA GLU A 44 15.91 11.89 6.49
C GLU A 44 17.06 11.60 5.49
N GLY A 45 17.31 12.51 4.55
CA GLY A 45 18.30 12.33 3.49
C GLY A 45 19.68 11.85 3.96
N PRO A 46 20.33 12.48 4.96
CA PRO A 46 21.64 12.05 5.46
C PRO A 46 21.63 10.62 6.04
N PHE A 47 20.61 10.27 6.81
CA PHE A 47 20.42 8.93 7.38
C PHE A 47 20.22 7.89 6.29
N LEU A 48 19.32 8.13 5.35
CA LEU A 48 19.02 7.22 4.24
C LEU A 48 20.25 7.02 3.35
N ALA A 49 21.03 8.07 3.08
CA ALA A 49 22.26 7.98 2.30
C ALA A 49 23.33 7.11 3.01
N SER A 50 23.47 7.25 4.33
CA SER A 50 24.34 6.39 5.14
C SER A 50 23.92 4.92 5.03
N LYS A 51 22.63 4.63 5.16
CA LYS A 51 22.10 3.25 5.05
C LYS A 51 22.24 2.68 3.65
N LEU A 52 22.08 3.50 2.62
CA LEU A 52 22.38 3.08 1.24
C LEU A 52 23.84 2.67 1.07
N ALA A 53 24.77 3.47 1.62
CA ALA A 53 26.19 3.15 1.54
C ALA A 53 26.53 1.85 2.26
N GLU A 54 25.99 1.64 3.46
CA GLU A 54 26.14 0.38 4.21
C GLU A 54 25.60 -0.80 3.40
N ALA A 55 24.37 -0.73 2.90
CA ALA A 55 23.72 -1.81 2.15
C ALA A 55 24.45 -2.16 0.84
N LYS A 56 25.03 -1.16 0.16
CA LYS A 56 25.84 -1.37 -1.05
C LYS A 56 27.21 -2.01 -0.77
N ASN A 57 27.80 -1.70 0.36
CA ASN A 57 29.11 -2.25 0.72
C ASN A 57 29.00 -3.63 1.38
N ALA A 58 27.92 -3.93 2.07
CA ALA A 58 27.75 -5.20 2.79
C ALA A 58 28.03 -6.44 1.93
N PRO A 59 27.49 -6.61 0.71
CA PRO A 59 27.77 -7.78 -0.11
C PRO A 59 29.22 -7.82 -0.64
N ILE A 60 29.92 -6.69 -0.74
CA ILE A 60 31.36 -6.64 -1.07
C ILE A 60 32.16 -7.13 0.14
N TRP A 61 31.88 -6.61 1.32
CA TRP A 61 32.54 -7.04 2.56
C TRP A 61 32.29 -8.50 2.87
N ALA A 62 31.11 -9.01 2.51
CA ALA A 62 30.77 -10.42 2.64
C ALA A 62 31.46 -11.33 1.60
N GLY A 63 32.15 -10.78 0.61
CA GLY A 63 32.85 -11.56 -0.43
C GLY A 63 31.91 -12.22 -1.45
N VAL A 64 30.67 -11.77 -1.57
CA VAL A 64 29.66 -12.39 -2.46
C VAL A 64 29.48 -11.65 -3.80
N CYS A 65 29.92 -10.40 -3.90
CA CYS A 65 29.95 -9.66 -5.16
C CYS A 65 31.08 -8.63 -5.20
N VAL A 66 31.32 -8.03 -6.35
CA VAL A 66 32.33 -6.99 -6.58
C VAL A 66 31.68 -5.63 -6.86
N GLY A 67 32.50 -4.57 -6.82
CA GLY A 67 32.00 -3.20 -6.99
C GLY A 67 31.27 -2.95 -8.32
N SER A 68 31.66 -3.64 -9.41
CA SER A 68 30.95 -3.55 -10.69
C SER A 68 29.53 -4.12 -10.62
N ASP A 69 29.34 -5.22 -9.88
CA ASP A 69 28.01 -5.85 -9.68
C ASP A 69 27.09 -4.91 -8.90
N VAL A 70 27.63 -4.30 -7.83
CA VAL A 70 26.92 -3.31 -6.99
C VAL A 70 26.56 -2.07 -7.80
N ASN A 71 27.48 -1.54 -8.62
CA ASN A 71 27.20 -0.37 -9.44
C ASN A 71 26.14 -0.65 -10.51
N ALA A 72 26.17 -1.84 -11.13
CA ALA A 72 25.14 -2.25 -12.08
C ALA A 72 23.77 -2.39 -11.39
N GLY A 73 23.74 -3.03 -10.21
CA GLY A 73 22.54 -3.15 -9.39
C GLY A 73 21.96 -1.80 -9.00
N ALA A 74 22.78 -0.87 -8.52
CA ALA A 74 22.33 0.47 -8.16
C ALA A 74 21.75 1.25 -9.36
N LYS A 75 22.37 1.16 -10.54
CA LYS A 75 21.82 1.77 -11.76
C LYS A 75 20.45 1.20 -12.11
N LEU A 76 20.28 -0.12 -12.03
CA LEU A 76 19.01 -0.78 -12.29
C LEU A 76 17.95 -0.36 -11.26
N GLY A 77 18.28 -0.36 -9.97
CA GLY A 77 17.40 0.06 -8.89
C GLY A 77 16.91 1.51 -9.05
N ALA A 78 17.83 2.43 -9.39
CA ALA A 78 17.48 3.82 -9.67
C ALA A 78 16.53 3.96 -10.88
N ALA A 79 16.79 3.21 -11.96
CA ALA A 79 15.96 3.24 -13.16
C ALA A 79 14.53 2.70 -12.91
N VAL A 80 14.41 1.62 -12.14
CA VAL A 80 13.11 1.06 -11.74
C VAL A 80 12.36 2.06 -10.86
N ALA A 81 13.01 2.59 -9.81
CA ALA A 81 12.40 3.57 -8.91
C ALA A 81 11.92 4.82 -9.66
N ALA A 82 12.69 5.31 -10.63
CA ALA A 82 12.29 6.46 -11.45
C ALA A 82 10.97 6.19 -12.23
N LYS A 83 10.80 5.00 -12.79
CA LYS A 83 9.56 4.59 -13.48
C LYS A 83 8.37 4.51 -12.51
N VAL A 84 8.58 3.90 -11.33
CA VAL A 84 7.56 3.80 -10.29
C VAL A 84 7.14 5.20 -9.82
N MET A 85 8.09 6.08 -9.54
CA MET A 85 7.82 7.45 -9.11
C MET A 85 7.10 8.28 -10.19
N ALA A 86 7.48 8.12 -11.47
CA ALA A 86 6.79 8.79 -12.57
C ALA A 86 5.33 8.34 -12.66
N ARG A 87 5.07 7.03 -12.48
CA ARG A 87 3.70 6.52 -12.44
C ARG A 87 2.93 7.05 -11.25
N ALA A 88 3.49 7.03 -10.04
CA ALA A 88 2.84 7.53 -8.83
C ALA A 88 2.43 9.01 -8.95
N LYS A 89 3.21 9.82 -9.66
CA LYS A 89 2.88 11.23 -9.91
C LYS A 89 1.70 11.44 -10.87
N THR A 90 1.32 10.43 -11.63
CA THR A 90 0.30 10.51 -12.69
C THR A 90 -0.86 9.54 -12.51
N ASP A 91 -0.93 8.85 -11.38
CA ASP A 91 -1.99 7.88 -11.10
C ASP A 91 -3.31 8.49 -10.65
N GLY A 92 -3.33 9.76 -10.27
CA GLY A 92 -4.51 10.48 -9.79
C GLY A 92 -4.61 10.54 -8.26
N MET A 93 -3.71 9.91 -7.50
CA MET A 93 -3.74 9.93 -6.04
C MET A 93 -3.65 11.35 -5.46
N GLY A 94 -2.89 12.25 -6.11
CA GLY A 94 -2.76 13.65 -5.70
C GLY A 94 -4.08 14.43 -5.67
N SER A 95 -5.09 14.00 -6.44
CA SER A 95 -6.43 14.61 -6.48
C SER A 95 -7.51 13.76 -5.77
N ALA A 96 -7.15 12.62 -5.22
CA ALA A 96 -8.10 11.68 -4.61
C ALA A 96 -8.88 12.31 -3.43
N ASN A 97 -8.26 13.24 -2.70
CA ASN A 97 -8.88 13.95 -1.56
C ASN A 97 -9.25 15.41 -1.90
N ASN A 98 -9.55 15.74 -3.13
CA ASN A 98 -9.94 17.10 -3.52
C ASN A 98 -11.36 17.41 -3.02
N GLN A 99 -11.48 18.30 -2.03
CA GLN A 99 -12.74 18.64 -1.38
C GLN A 99 -13.71 19.43 -2.31
N ALA A 100 -13.20 20.16 -3.28
CA ALA A 100 -14.05 20.81 -4.28
C ALA A 100 -14.80 19.78 -5.13
N LEU A 101 -14.14 18.68 -5.49
CA LEU A 101 -14.77 17.55 -6.18
C LEU A 101 -15.78 16.83 -5.29
N THR A 102 -15.54 16.76 -3.98
CA THR A 102 -16.47 16.19 -3.02
C THR A 102 -17.81 16.93 -3.02
N ALA A 103 -17.79 18.25 -2.97
CA ALA A 103 -19.01 19.06 -3.02
C ALA A 103 -19.80 18.83 -4.32
N ALA A 104 -19.10 18.74 -5.45
CA ALA A 104 -19.70 18.41 -6.74
C ALA A 104 -20.32 16.99 -6.74
N MET A 105 -19.65 15.99 -6.17
CA MET A 105 -20.16 14.63 -6.06
C MET A 105 -21.43 14.56 -5.21
N ILE A 106 -21.47 15.23 -4.07
CA ILE A 106 -22.66 15.29 -3.20
C ILE A 106 -23.82 15.98 -3.93
N SER A 107 -23.55 17.08 -4.62
CA SER A 107 -24.56 17.78 -5.43
C SER A 107 -25.10 16.89 -6.55
N ASN A 108 -24.21 16.20 -7.27
CA ASN A 108 -24.59 15.30 -8.35
C ASN A 108 -25.40 14.08 -7.85
N SER A 109 -25.06 13.52 -6.69
CA SER A 109 -25.82 12.40 -6.13
C SER A 109 -27.26 12.78 -5.78
N LYS A 110 -27.47 14.00 -5.28
CA LYS A 110 -28.80 14.56 -5.05
C LYS A 110 -29.57 14.77 -6.35
N ALA A 111 -28.91 15.33 -7.38
CA ALA A 111 -29.50 15.53 -8.69
C ALA A 111 -29.88 14.23 -9.39
N LEU A 112 -29.16 13.14 -9.15
CA LEU A 112 -29.47 11.80 -9.65
C LEU A 112 -30.59 11.10 -8.86
N GLY A 113 -31.14 11.74 -7.83
CA GLY A 113 -32.22 11.19 -7.02
C GLY A 113 -31.82 9.95 -6.23
N LEU A 114 -30.55 9.82 -5.89
CA LEU A 114 -30.10 8.71 -5.05
C LEU A 114 -30.76 8.80 -3.68
N PRO A 115 -31.42 7.73 -3.19
CA PRO A 115 -32.23 7.79 -1.98
C PRO A 115 -31.41 8.12 -0.74
N ASN A 116 -30.17 7.61 -0.66
CA ASN A 116 -29.29 7.77 0.49
C ASN A 116 -27.89 8.26 0.06
N PRO A 117 -27.72 9.55 -0.27
CA PRO A 117 -26.39 10.10 -0.51
C PRO A 117 -25.56 10.03 0.78
N TRP A 118 -24.24 9.84 0.65
CA TRP A 118 -23.35 9.84 1.80
C TRP A 118 -23.47 11.15 2.61
N ILE A 119 -23.63 11.02 3.92
CA ILE A 119 -23.58 12.12 4.89
C ILE A 119 -22.68 11.73 6.06
N SER A 120 -21.97 12.72 6.64
CA SER A 120 -21.18 12.47 7.85
C SER A 120 -22.09 12.17 9.04
N GLN A 121 -21.80 11.09 9.75
CA GLN A 121 -22.46 10.75 11.01
C GLN A 121 -21.62 11.14 12.24
N GLU A 122 -20.48 11.78 12.04
CA GLU A 122 -19.57 12.17 13.11
C GLU A 122 -19.88 13.53 13.71
N ILE A 123 -19.50 13.71 14.97
CA ILE A 123 -19.60 14.99 15.69
C ILE A 123 -18.20 15.37 16.20
N PRO A 124 -17.57 16.46 15.68
CA PRO A 124 -18.07 17.31 14.58
C PRO A 124 -18.08 16.59 13.23
N MET A 125 -18.97 17.01 12.35
CA MET A 125 -19.04 16.45 10.98
C MET A 125 -17.73 16.68 10.24
N ARG A 126 -17.24 15.65 9.55
CA ARG A 126 -16.07 15.77 8.66
C ARG A 126 -16.44 15.38 7.22
N PRO A 127 -15.72 15.90 6.22
CA PRO A 127 -15.92 15.50 4.83
C PRO A 127 -15.49 14.05 4.61
N PRO A 128 -15.96 13.39 3.54
CA PRO A 128 -15.52 12.04 3.20
C PRO A 128 -14.04 12.02 2.92
N MET A 129 -13.35 10.98 3.36
CA MET A 129 -11.93 10.77 3.08
C MET A 129 -11.76 10.15 1.70
N LEU A 130 -10.86 10.72 0.89
CA LEU A 130 -10.50 10.21 -0.45
C LEU A 130 -11.71 9.96 -1.37
N PRO A 131 -12.66 10.90 -1.52
CA PRO A 131 -13.89 10.66 -2.26
C PRO A 131 -13.68 10.30 -3.74
N ASN A 132 -12.53 10.67 -4.32
CA ASN A 132 -12.18 10.39 -5.70
C ASN A 132 -11.21 9.22 -5.86
N TYR A 133 -10.99 8.43 -4.81
CA TYR A 133 -10.04 7.30 -4.86
C TYR A 133 -10.41 6.28 -5.95
N GLY A 134 -11.67 6.10 -6.25
CA GLY A 134 -12.13 5.24 -7.34
C GLY A 134 -11.65 5.65 -8.75
N ALA A 135 -11.14 6.87 -8.91
CA ALA A 135 -10.53 7.35 -10.16
C ALA A 135 -9.01 7.13 -10.22
N VAL A 136 -8.38 6.72 -9.12
CA VAL A 136 -6.95 6.42 -9.07
C VAL A 136 -6.64 5.20 -9.94
N LYS A 137 -5.57 5.30 -10.74
CA LYS A 137 -5.15 4.20 -11.61
C LYS A 137 -4.58 3.04 -10.79
N THR A 138 -5.08 1.87 -11.03
CA THR A 138 -4.58 0.63 -10.44
C THR A 138 -3.14 0.32 -10.87
N TRP A 139 -2.38 -0.41 -10.04
CA TRP A 139 -0.98 -0.74 -10.30
C TRP A 139 -0.81 -1.98 -11.17
N ASN A 140 -1.62 -3.02 -10.95
CA ASN A 140 -1.40 -4.36 -11.48
C ASN A 140 -2.38 -4.78 -12.57
N PHE A 141 -3.47 -4.03 -12.75
CA PHE A 141 -4.52 -4.34 -13.73
C PHE A 141 -5.17 -3.05 -14.25
N ASP A 142 -5.90 -3.15 -15.33
CA ASP A 142 -6.60 -2.05 -15.97
C ASP A 142 -8.05 -1.89 -15.50
N ARG A 143 -8.74 -0.89 -16.03
CA ARG A 143 -10.13 -0.62 -15.69
C ARG A 143 -11.07 -1.74 -16.13
N SER A 144 -10.79 -2.43 -17.23
CA SER A 144 -11.61 -3.53 -17.71
C SER A 144 -11.57 -4.73 -16.76
N THR A 145 -10.40 -5.04 -16.24
CA THR A 145 -10.24 -6.06 -15.20
C THR A 145 -10.96 -5.67 -13.91
N LEU A 146 -10.90 -4.39 -13.53
CA LEU A 146 -11.62 -3.88 -12.36
C LEU A 146 -13.14 -4.12 -12.49
N GLU A 147 -13.72 -3.87 -13.66
CA GLU A 147 -15.16 -4.11 -13.88
C GLU A 147 -15.53 -5.61 -13.81
N LEU A 148 -14.62 -6.52 -14.23
CA LEU A 148 -14.84 -7.96 -14.13
C LEU A 148 -14.85 -8.48 -12.68
N ILE A 149 -14.05 -7.87 -11.80
CA ILE A 149 -13.95 -8.29 -10.39
C ILE A 149 -14.86 -7.46 -9.47
N ARG A 150 -15.60 -6.51 -10.02
CA ARG A 150 -16.53 -5.69 -9.25
C ARG A 150 -17.60 -6.56 -8.62
N PRO A 151 -17.85 -6.47 -7.31
CA PRO A 151 -18.96 -7.17 -6.67
C PRO A 151 -20.31 -6.67 -7.21
N GLU A 152 -21.34 -7.45 -7.00
CA GLU A 152 -22.70 -7.05 -7.29
C GLU A 152 -23.10 -5.81 -6.50
N LYS A 153 -24.09 -5.09 -7.00
CA LYS A 153 -24.59 -3.89 -6.32
C LYS A 153 -25.28 -4.30 -5.00
N PRO A 154 -25.22 -3.44 -3.97
CA PRO A 154 -26.01 -3.63 -2.77
C PRO A 154 -27.51 -3.75 -3.10
N TYR A 155 -28.23 -4.47 -2.29
CA TYR A 155 -29.69 -4.51 -2.40
C TYR A 155 -30.30 -3.12 -2.26
N LEU A 156 -31.35 -2.86 -3.04
CA LEU A 156 -32.04 -1.57 -2.96
C LEU A 156 -32.82 -1.49 -1.65
N GLU A 157 -32.81 -0.32 -1.03
CA GLU A 157 -33.62 -0.04 0.15
C GLU A 157 -35.09 -0.38 -0.11
N GLY A 158 -35.70 -1.12 0.82
CA GLY A 158 -37.07 -1.60 0.71
C GLY A 158 -37.26 -2.87 -0.14
N SER A 159 -36.24 -3.42 -0.77
CA SER A 159 -36.34 -4.74 -1.40
C SER A 159 -36.51 -5.85 -0.35
N ALA A 160 -36.96 -7.01 -0.78
CA ALA A 160 -37.17 -8.14 0.12
C ALA A 160 -35.83 -8.59 0.76
N GLU A 161 -34.75 -8.63 -0.03
CA GLU A 161 -33.42 -8.98 0.41
C GLU A 161 -32.87 -7.97 1.41
N PHE A 162 -32.97 -6.67 1.11
CA PHE A 162 -32.56 -5.60 2.03
C PHE A 162 -33.30 -5.69 3.36
N ASN A 163 -34.62 -5.91 3.34
CA ASN A 163 -35.41 -6.04 4.55
C ASN A 163 -35.06 -7.30 5.34
N ALA A 164 -34.74 -8.42 4.67
CA ALA A 164 -34.28 -9.64 5.32
C ALA A 164 -32.95 -9.42 6.06
N ASP A 165 -31.95 -8.79 5.41
CA ASP A 165 -30.67 -8.43 6.02
C ASP A 165 -30.84 -7.49 7.23
N LEU A 166 -31.75 -6.53 7.12
CA LEU A 166 -32.06 -5.61 8.20
C LEU A 166 -32.69 -6.31 9.42
N GLU A 167 -33.60 -7.24 9.21
CA GLU A 167 -34.22 -8.02 10.29
C GLU A 167 -33.20 -8.98 10.92
N GLU A 168 -32.32 -9.61 10.14
CA GLU A 168 -31.21 -10.40 10.65
C GLU A 168 -30.32 -9.55 11.58
N LEU A 169 -29.88 -8.38 11.12
CA LEU A 169 -29.04 -7.46 11.91
C LEU A 169 -29.74 -7.05 13.22
N LYS A 170 -31.02 -6.70 13.19
CA LYS A 170 -31.80 -6.37 14.39
C LYS A 170 -31.84 -7.55 15.36
N SER A 171 -32.06 -8.76 14.86
CA SER A 171 -32.06 -9.98 15.67
C SER A 171 -30.71 -10.24 16.34
N ILE A 172 -29.61 -10.11 15.57
CA ILE A 172 -28.25 -10.26 16.10
C ILE A 172 -28.00 -9.22 17.20
N GLN A 173 -28.35 -7.96 16.95
CA GLN A 173 -28.15 -6.88 17.93
C GLN A 173 -28.95 -7.08 19.22
N ALA A 174 -30.19 -7.51 19.10
CA ALA A 174 -31.06 -7.77 20.26
C ALA A 174 -30.56 -8.93 21.13
N ASN A 175 -29.87 -9.91 20.53
CA ASN A 175 -29.37 -11.11 21.21
C ASN A 175 -27.85 -11.10 21.44
N GLN A 176 -27.19 -9.96 21.21
CA GLN A 176 -25.74 -9.85 21.33
C GLN A 176 -25.25 -10.16 22.75
N THR A 177 -24.32 -11.09 22.87
CA THR A 177 -23.66 -11.42 24.13
C THR A 177 -22.49 -10.47 24.42
N ARG A 178 -22.07 -10.36 25.68
CA ARG A 178 -20.88 -9.60 26.07
C ARG A 178 -19.62 -10.08 25.37
N THR A 179 -19.49 -11.39 25.15
CA THR A 179 -18.34 -11.97 24.43
C THR A 179 -18.33 -11.52 22.97
N GLN A 180 -19.49 -11.54 22.30
CA GLN A 180 -19.58 -11.04 20.92
C GLN A 180 -19.24 -9.55 20.81
N ALA A 181 -19.73 -8.73 21.75
CA ALA A 181 -19.37 -7.32 21.79
C ALA A 181 -17.86 -7.10 22.02
N ALA A 182 -17.22 -7.89 22.89
CA ALA A 182 -15.78 -7.83 23.13
C ALA A 182 -14.99 -8.24 21.87
N ILE A 183 -15.42 -9.28 21.17
CA ILE A 183 -14.80 -9.73 19.91
C ILE A 183 -14.96 -8.64 18.84
N ALA A 184 -16.14 -8.05 18.69
CA ALA A 184 -16.37 -6.97 17.74
C ALA A 184 -15.47 -5.77 18.03
N ASN A 185 -15.34 -5.36 19.28
CA ASN A 185 -14.43 -4.29 19.69
C ASN A 185 -12.96 -4.63 19.46
N TYR A 186 -12.56 -5.88 19.65
CA TYR A 186 -11.19 -6.33 19.38
C TYR A 186 -10.82 -6.18 17.90
N TRP A 187 -11.72 -6.50 16.99
CA TRP A 187 -11.51 -6.40 15.55
C TRP A 187 -11.83 -5.03 14.96
N ALA A 188 -12.41 -4.12 15.73
CA ALA A 188 -12.80 -2.77 15.30
C ALA A 188 -11.61 -1.78 15.22
N ASP A 189 -10.47 -2.22 14.68
CA ASP A 189 -9.27 -1.41 14.53
C ASP A 189 -9.34 -0.56 13.25
N GLY A 190 -9.86 0.64 13.39
CA GLY A 190 -9.89 1.64 12.33
C GLY A 190 -8.73 2.63 12.38
N PRO A 191 -8.63 3.54 11.40
CA PRO A 191 -7.71 4.65 11.45
C PRO A 191 -7.91 5.48 12.71
N GLY A 192 -6.83 5.74 13.47
CA GLY A 192 -6.88 6.47 14.73
C GLY A 192 -7.17 5.62 15.96
N SER A 193 -7.26 4.29 15.84
CA SER A 193 -7.32 3.40 17.01
C SER A 193 -6.02 3.44 17.82
N PHE A 194 -6.08 3.03 19.11
CA PHE A 194 -4.90 2.97 19.97
C PHE A 194 -3.90 1.88 19.58
N THR A 195 -4.27 0.98 18.68
CA THR A 195 -3.45 -0.12 18.20
C THR A 195 -3.25 -0.08 16.68
N PRO A 196 -2.82 1.08 16.10
CA PRO A 196 -2.45 1.11 14.69
C PRO A 196 -1.12 0.37 14.48
N PRO A 197 -1.00 -0.49 13.48
CA PRO A 197 -1.95 -0.84 12.42
C PRO A 197 -3.05 -1.82 12.83
N GLY A 198 -3.41 -1.90 14.09
CA GLY A 198 -4.41 -2.81 14.63
C GLY A 198 -3.89 -4.23 14.86
N HIS A 199 -4.79 -5.17 15.05
CA HIS A 199 -4.44 -6.58 15.25
C HIS A 199 -4.10 -7.31 13.96
N TRP A 200 -4.45 -6.76 12.80
CA TRP A 200 -4.28 -7.38 11.49
C TRP A 200 -2.83 -7.68 11.11
N HIS A 201 -1.86 -6.95 11.67
CA HIS A 201 -0.43 -7.19 11.41
C HIS A 201 0.08 -8.53 12.00
N ARG A 202 -0.73 -9.23 12.78
CA ARG A 202 -0.39 -10.52 13.42
C ARG A 202 -0.87 -11.73 12.60
N TYR A 203 -1.62 -11.49 11.55
CA TYR A 203 -2.24 -12.50 10.70
C TYR A 203 -1.85 -12.31 9.23
#